data_3350c3d0d94dbd57ec46011530f70e24
#
_entry.id   3350c3d0d94dbd57ec46011530f70e24
#
_cell.length_a   1.000
_cell.length_b   1.000
_cell.length_c   1.000
_cell.angle_alpha   90.00
_cell.angle_beta   90.00
_cell.angle_gamma   90.00
#
_symmetry.space_group_name_H-M   'P 1'
#
loop_
_entity.id
_entity.type
_entity.pdbx_description
1 polymer ?
#
loop_
_entity_poly.entity_id
_entity_poly.type
_entity_poly.pdbx_seq_one_letter_code
_entity_poly.pdbx_strand_id
1 'polypeptide(L)'
;RSFLSEFLVSSDPDSAIRESERVLLDLRQPSDMHNGGQLEFGPDGYLYVGFGDGIGPDDRFGNGQNRATLLGTILRLDVDAGDPYGIPPDNPFVGNVQGWREEIWAWGLRNPWRFSFDPHTGELWAGDVGEAEREEVNVIEKGRNYGWNRMEGTLCRDAAGCDDGELTPPVFEYDHTEGAAINGGYVYRGHRQPALQGVYLFGDFGSRKVWGLRREQDGDGTGVRVDLLALAPAQITSFGRDALGEIYVLTIAGEVQRLERSPPTVSPPERLSETGIFADLPTQE
;
A
#
# COMPACT_ATOMS: atom_id res chain seq x y z
N ARG A 1 -22.10 2.46 -6.35
CA ARG A 1 -21.61 3.80 -5.96
C ARG A 1 -20.70 3.67 -4.76
N SER A 2 -19.68 4.50 -4.70
CA SER A 2 -18.83 4.70 -3.52
C SER A 2 -19.13 6.07 -2.93
N PHE A 3 -19.25 6.13 -1.61
CA PHE A 3 -19.45 7.37 -0.87
C PHE A 3 -18.26 7.61 0.04
N LEU A 4 -17.74 8.84 0.03
CA LEU A 4 -16.86 9.35 1.06
C LEU A 4 -17.70 10.26 1.94
N SER A 5 -17.81 9.91 3.22
CA SER A 5 -18.59 10.68 4.19
C SER A 5 -17.76 11.00 5.42
N GLU A 6 -18.05 12.12 6.07
CA GLU A 6 -17.55 12.45 7.39
C GLU A 6 -18.68 12.45 8.42
N PHE A 7 -18.31 12.21 9.67
CA PHE A 7 -19.23 12.19 10.80
C PHE A 7 -18.62 12.92 12.00
N LEU A 8 -19.45 13.54 12.81
CA LEU A 8 -19.02 14.06 14.10
C LEU A 8 -18.85 12.92 15.10
N VAL A 9 -17.76 12.95 15.86
CA VAL A 9 -17.55 12.03 16.99
C VAL A 9 -18.48 12.43 18.14
N SER A 10 -19.13 11.46 18.78
CA SER A 10 -20.00 11.67 19.93
C SER A 10 -19.20 11.97 21.21
N SER A 11 -19.88 12.10 22.34
CA SER A 11 -19.23 12.18 23.67
C SER A 11 -18.49 10.88 24.04
N ASP A 12 -18.86 9.75 23.43
CA ASP A 12 -18.11 8.52 23.43
C ASP A 12 -17.15 8.53 22.21
N PRO A 13 -15.81 8.55 22.42
CA PRO A 13 -14.83 8.65 21.33
C PRO A 13 -14.85 7.47 20.38
N ASP A 14 -15.46 6.35 20.76
CA ASP A 14 -15.57 5.14 19.95
C ASP A 14 -16.88 5.11 19.12
N SER A 15 -17.67 6.20 19.14
CA SER A 15 -18.97 6.28 18.48
C SER A 15 -19.12 7.57 17.67
N ALA A 16 -19.57 7.44 16.42
CA ALA A 16 -19.93 8.56 15.57
C ALA A 16 -21.44 8.91 15.71
N ILE A 17 -21.79 10.18 15.54
CA ILE A 17 -23.17 10.64 15.47
C ILE A 17 -23.68 10.39 14.06
N ARG A 18 -24.53 9.39 13.88
CA ARG A 18 -25.03 8.98 12.57
C ARG A 18 -25.72 10.10 11.80
N GLU A 19 -26.49 10.92 12.49
CA GLU A 19 -27.29 12.01 11.92
C GLU A 19 -26.43 13.21 11.47
N SER A 20 -25.14 13.18 11.79
CA SER A 20 -24.18 14.21 11.37
C SER A 20 -23.49 13.90 10.05
N GLU A 21 -23.91 12.85 9.36
CA GLU A 21 -23.30 12.47 8.09
C GLU A 21 -23.29 13.64 7.10
N ARG A 22 -22.10 13.97 6.61
CA ARG A 22 -21.90 14.85 5.47
C ARG A 22 -21.21 14.08 4.35
N VAL A 23 -21.90 13.88 3.23
CA VAL A 23 -21.33 13.22 2.06
C VAL A 23 -20.39 14.18 1.35
N LEU A 24 -19.10 13.85 1.33
CA LEU A 24 -18.06 14.62 0.66
C LEU A 24 -17.98 14.26 -0.82
N LEU A 25 -18.04 12.97 -1.15
CA LEU A 25 -17.96 12.49 -2.52
C LEU A 25 -18.97 11.37 -2.77
N ASP A 26 -19.67 11.45 -3.90
CA ASP A 26 -20.57 10.42 -4.40
C ASP A 26 -20.09 10.00 -5.79
N LEU A 27 -19.37 8.87 -5.87
CA LEU A 27 -18.78 8.37 -7.10
C LEU A 27 -19.57 7.20 -7.66
N ARG A 28 -20.00 7.31 -8.91
CA ARG A 28 -20.60 6.19 -9.61
C ARG A 28 -19.53 5.18 -9.99
N GLN A 29 -19.70 3.94 -9.53
CA GLN A 29 -18.87 2.81 -9.92
C GLN A 29 -19.47 2.09 -11.13
N PRO A 30 -18.67 1.76 -12.17
CA PRO A 30 -19.12 1.00 -13.33
C PRO A 30 -19.54 -0.43 -12.99
N SER A 31 -18.86 -1.04 -11.99
CA SER A 31 -19.15 -2.39 -11.49
C SER A 31 -18.98 -2.48 -9.96
N ASP A 32 -19.06 -3.68 -9.42
CA ASP A 32 -18.77 -4.04 -8.02
C ASP A 32 -17.29 -4.43 -7.78
N MET A 33 -16.44 -4.29 -8.81
CA MET A 33 -15.03 -4.63 -8.77
C MET A 33 -14.16 -3.37 -8.78
N HIS A 34 -12.94 -3.47 -8.25
CA HIS A 34 -11.89 -2.43 -8.24
C HIS A 34 -12.39 -1.07 -7.72
N ASN A 35 -13.17 -1.11 -6.66
CA ASN A 35 -13.77 0.11 -6.11
C ASN A 35 -12.82 0.91 -5.21
N GLY A 36 -11.68 0.35 -4.82
CA GLY A 36 -10.73 1.00 -3.92
C GLY A 36 -11.30 1.19 -2.52
N GLY A 37 -11.06 2.35 -1.92
CA GLY A 37 -11.64 2.75 -0.63
C GLY A 37 -10.65 2.97 0.50
N GLN A 38 -9.33 2.86 0.25
CA GLN A 38 -8.33 3.26 1.23
C GLN A 38 -8.36 4.77 1.44
N LEU A 39 -8.29 5.18 2.70
CA LEU A 39 -8.20 6.56 3.17
C LEU A 39 -6.96 6.72 4.04
N GLU A 40 -6.22 7.81 3.83
CA GLU A 40 -5.07 8.17 4.66
C GLU A 40 -4.91 9.68 4.67
N PHE A 41 -4.71 10.28 5.85
CA PHE A 41 -4.27 11.67 5.92
C PHE A 41 -2.77 11.76 5.68
N GLY A 42 -2.38 12.60 4.72
CA GLY A 42 -0.98 12.86 4.44
C GLY A 42 -0.31 13.70 5.52
N PRO A 43 1.03 13.73 5.54
CA PRO A 43 1.79 14.62 6.44
C PRO A 43 1.54 16.11 6.19
N ASP A 44 0.93 16.43 5.06
CA ASP A 44 0.50 17.77 4.64
C ASP A 44 -0.91 18.15 5.16
N GLY A 45 -1.59 17.24 5.85
CA GLY A 45 -2.91 17.44 6.45
C GLY A 45 -4.08 17.19 5.49
N TYR A 46 -3.85 16.91 4.22
CA TYR A 46 -4.92 16.61 3.26
C TYR A 46 -5.28 15.11 3.26
N LEU A 47 -6.52 14.84 2.85
CA LEU A 47 -7.02 13.46 2.76
C LEU A 47 -6.69 12.86 1.38
N TYR A 48 -6.04 11.68 1.40
CA TYR A 48 -5.79 10.89 0.22
C TYR A 48 -6.79 9.73 0.13
N VAL A 49 -7.35 9.52 -1.07
CA VAL A 49 -8.41 8.53 -1.31
C VAL A 49 -8.06 7.72 -2.57
N GLY A 50 -7.97 6.41 -2.45
CA GLY A 50 -7.69 5.51 -3.58
C GLY A 50 -8.97 4.99 -4.23
N PHE A 51 -9.05 5.07 -5.55
CA PHE A 51 -10.06 4.39 -6.35
C PHE A 51 -9.40 3.59 -7.45
N GLY A 52 -9.85 2.36 -7.64
CA GLY A 52 -9.46 1.56 -8.79
C GLY A 52 -10.19 1.99 -10.06
N ASP A 53 -9.91 1.30 -11.17
CA ASP A 53 -10.53 1.55 -12.48
C ASP A 53 -12.05 1.25 -12.50
N GLY A 54 -12.57 0.64 -11.44
CA GLY A 54 -13.99 0.37 -11.21
C GLY A 54 -14.54 -0.76 -12.07
N ILE A 55 -13.70 -1.55 -12.72
CA ILE A 55 -14.14 -2.63 -13.58
C ILE A 55 -13.16 -3.80 -13.63
N GLY A 56 -13.69 -5.01 -13.74
CA GLY A 56 -12.90 -6.20 -14.05
C GLY A 56 -12.35 -6.17 -15.49
N PRO A 57 -11.94 -7.30 -16.05
CA PRO A 57 -10.80 -7.40 -16.95
C PRO A 57 -10.66 -6.27 -17.99
N ASP A 58 -9.38 -5.98 -18.32
CA ASP A 58 -8.94 -5.15 -19.46
C ASP A 58 -9.28 -3.65 -19.41
N ASP A 59 -9.76 -3.12 -18.27
CA ASP A 59 -10.16 -1.70 -18.17
C ASP A 59 -10.90 -1.21 -19.44
N ARG A 60 -11.91 -1.95 -19.85
CA ARG A 60 -12.64 -1.73 -21.13
C ARG A 60 -13.24 -0.34 -21.29
N PHE A 61 -13.29 0.46 -20.23
CA PHE A 61 -13.74 1.86 -20.28
C PHE A 61 -12.57 2.85 -20.34
N GLY A 62 -11.33 2.38 -20.23
CA GLY A 62 -10.13 3.21 -20.28
C GLY A 62 -9.99 4.15 -19.09
N ASN A 63 -10.53 3.78 -17.94
CA ASN A 63 -10.52 4.63 -16.74
C ASN A 63 -9.12 4.87 -16.19
N GLY A 64 -8.23 3.87 -16.26
CA GLY A 64 -6.85 3.99 -15.79
C GLY A 64 -6.09 5.11 -16.49
N GLN A 65 -6.34 5.33 -17.78
CA GLN A 65 -5.69 6.38 -18.57
C GLN A 65 -6.56 7.63 -18.79
N ASN A 66 -7.67 7.78 -18.06
CA ASN A 66 -8.62 8.89 -18.25
C ASN A 66 -8.65 9.85 -17.06
N ARG A 67 -7.92 10.95 -17.15
CA ARG A 67 -7.90 12.00 -16.11
C ARG A 67 -9.18 12.82 -15.97
N ALA A 68 -10.19 12.61 -16.82
CA ALA A 68 -11.51 13.23 -16.67
C ALA A 68 -12.43 12.46 -15.70
N THR A 69 -12.00 11.31 -15.20
CA THR A 69 -12.67 10.52 -14.16
C THR A 69 -11.84 10.49 -12.88
N LEU A 70 -12.45 10.09 -11.76
CA LEU A 70 -11.76 9.84 -10.48
C LEU A 70 -11.35 8.36 -10.32
N LEU A 71 -11.63 7.53 -11.31
CA LEU A 71 -11.32 6.10 -11.30
C LEU A 71 -9.89 5.84 -11.76
N GLY A 72 -9.26 4.79 -11.21
CA GLY A 72 -7.86 4.46 -11.50
C GLY A 72 -6.87 5.48 -10.93
N THR A 73 -7.18 6.09 -9.77
CA THR A 73 -6.44 7.23 -9.23
C THR A 73 -6.25 7.15 -7.73
N ILE A 74 -5.28 7.93 -7.23
CA ILE A 74 -5.26 8.42 -5.86
C ILE A 74 -5.61 9.90 -5.90
N LEU A 75 -6.61 10.29 -5.15
CA LEU A 75 -7.08 11.68 -4.99
C LEU A 75 -6.40 12.33 -3.80
N ARG A 76 -6.33 13.68 -3.80
CA ARG A 76 -5.94 14.49 -2.62
C ARG A 76 -6.91 15.64 -2.45
N LEU A 77 -7.57 15.67 -1.29
CA LEU A 77 -8.70 16.53 -0.97
C LEU A 77 -8.42 17.36 0.29
N ASP A 78 -8.90 18.61 0.30
CA ASP A 78 -8.96 19.44 1.47
C ASP A 78 -10.37 19.33 2.07
N VAL A 79 -10.52 18.49 3.11
CA VAL A 79 -11.83 18.24 3.74
C VAL A 79 -12.22 19.32 4.75
N ASP A 80 -11.28 20.20 5.09
CA ASP A 80 -11.51 21.33 6.00
C ASP A 80 -11.92 22.61 5.26
N ALA A 81 -11.86 22.61 3.93
CA ALA A 81 -12.19 23.77 3.11
C ALA A 81 -13.24 23.44 2.04
N GLY A 82 -13.99 24.46 1.59
CA GLY A 82 -14.99 24.31 0.54
C GLY A 82 -16.29 23.62 0.98
N ASP A 83 -17.14 23.29 0.01
CA ASP A 83 -18.38 22.53 0.17
C ASP A 83 -18.63 21.73 -1.12
N PRO A 84 -18.59 20.41 -1.10
CA PRO A 84 -18.39 19.51 0.05
C PRO A 84 -16.93 19.35 0.50
N TYR A 85 -15.93 19.74 -0.30
CA TYR A 85 -14.49 19.75 0.01
C TYR A 85 -13.79 20.81 -0.86
N GLY A 86 -12.59 21.18 -0.51
CA GLY A 86 -11.70 22.01 -1.32
C GLY A 86 -10.70 21.17 -2.12
N ILE A 87 -10.11 21.81 -3.14
CA ILE A 87 -8.99 21.26 -3.88
C ILE A 87 -7.71 21.93 -3.38
N PRO A 88 -6.72 21.17 -2.89
CA PRO A 88 -5.43 21.74 -2.53
C PRO A 88 -4.81 22.51 -3.70
N PRO A 89 -4.36 23.74 -3.51
CA PRO A 89 -3.98 24.64 -4.61
C PRO A 89 -2.75 24.18 -5.39
N ASP A 90 -2.00 23.26 -4.82
CA ASP A 90 -0.84 22.65 -5.42
C ASP A 90 -1.09 21.24 -5.99
N ASN A 91 -2.34 20.79 -6.11
CA ASN A 91 -2.64 19.55 -6.83
C ASN A 91 -2.16 19.65 -8.29
N PRO A 92 -1.71 18.53 -8.91
CA PRO A 92 -1.00 18.60 -10.19
C PRO A 92 -1.83 19.16 -11.36
N PHE A 93 -3.15 19.06 -11.28
CA PHE A 93 -4.03 19.43 -12.39
C PHE A 93 -4.92 20.66 -12.08
N VAL A 94 -4.62 21.41 -11.03
CA VAL A 94 -5.35 22.65 -10.71
C VAL A 94 -5.21 23.66 -11.83
N GLY A 95 -6.34 24.26 -12.25
CA GLY A 95 -6.38 25.27 -13.30
C GLY A 95 -6.13 24.74 -14.72
N ASN A 96 -6.20 23.41 -14.93
CA ASN A 96 -6.06 22.83 -16.27
C ASN A 96 -7.22 23.23 -17.18
N VAL A 97 -6.94 23.28 -18.50
CA VAL A 97 -7.95 23.59 -19.54
C VAL A 97 -8.44 22.35 -20.29
N GLN A 98 -7.91 21.18 -19.96
CA GLN A 98 -8.23 19.91 -20.62
C GLN A 98 -9.45 19.22 -20.03
N GLY A 99 -10.01 19.72 -18.93
CA GLY A 99 -11.14 19.11 -18.23
C GLY A 99 -10.75 17.90 -17.38
N TRP A 100 -9.49 17.83 -16.98
CA TRP A 100 -9.01 16.82 -16.04
C TRP A 100 -9.49 17.14 -14.62
N ARG A 101 -9.70 16.09 -13.83
CA ARG A 101 -10.15 16.24 -12.44
C ARG A 101 -9.01 16.81 -11.60
N GLU A 102 -9.28 17.91 -10.93
CA GLU A 102 -8.30 18.63 -10.10
C GLU A 102 -8.02 17.93 -8.77
N GLU A 103 -8.90 16.99 -8.37
CA GLU A 103 -8.74 16.12 -7.20
C GLU A 103 -7.59 15.14 -7.34
N ILE A 104 -7.20 14.78 -8.57
CA ILE A 104 -6.24 13.72 -8.84
C ILE A 104 -4.85 14.12 -8.35
N TRP A 105 -4.25 13.25 -7.51
CA TRP A 105 -2.85 13.31 -7.11
C TRP A 105 -1.95 12.48 -8.03
N ALA A 106 -2.38 11.22 -8.29
CA ALA A 106 -1.71 10.27 -9.18
C ALA A 106 -2.74 9.43 -9.92
N TRP A 107 -2.37 8.85 -11.06
CA TRP A 107 -3.29 8.15 -11.95
C TRP A 107 -2.62 6.98 -12.67
N GLY A 108 -3.38 6.23 -13.47
CA GLY A 108 -2.85 5.06 -14.15
C GLY A 108 -2.73 3.85 -13.23
N LEU A 109 -3.59 3.75 -12.21
CA LEU A 109 -3.65 2.65 -11.26
C LEU A 109 -4.83 1.73 -11.61
N ARG A 110 -4.66 0.43 -11.33
CA ARG A 110 -5.71 -0.56 -11.57
C ARG A 110 -6.65 -0.70 -10.38
N ASN A 111 -6.11 -1.06 -9.24
CA ASN A 111 -6.86 -1.25 -8.00
C ASN A 111 -5.93 -1.05 -6.79
N PRO A 112 -5.57 0.19 -6.47
CA PRO A 112 -4.71 0.50 -5.33
C PRO A 112 -5.43 0.10 -4.04
N TRP A 113 -5.05 -1.10 -3.51
CA TRP A 113 -5.80 -1.73 -2.42
C TRP A 113 -5.49 -1.09 -1.08
N ARG A 114 -4.20 -1.05 -0.70
CA ARG A 114 -3.72 -0.34 0.49
C ARG A 114 -2.54 0.55 0.13
N PHE A 115 -2.54 1.72 0.72
CA PHE A 115 -1.42 2.64 0.68
C PHE A 115 -1.21 3.29 2.05
N SER A 116 0.00 3.76 2.29
CA SER A 116 0.34 4.44 3.53
C SER A 116 1.51 5.38 3.36
N PHE A 117 1.56 6.41 4.19
CA PHE A 117 2.72 7.28 4.28
C PHE A 117 3.78 6.70 5.22
N ASP A 118 5.03 6.74 4.78
CA ASP A 118 6.16 6.60 5.70
C ASP A 118 6.29 7.88 6.52
N PRO A 119 6.11 7.82 7.85
CA PRO A 119 6.15 9.02 8.69
C PRO A 119 7.52 9.70 8.77
N HIS A 120 8.59 9.02 8.34
CA HIS A 120 9.94 9.60 8.36
C HIS A 120 10.33 10.28 7.06
N THR A 121 9.94 9.73 5.91
CA THR A 121 10.31 10.26 4.60
C THR A 121 9.20 11.08 3.97
N GLY A 122 7.93 10.84 4.37
CA GLY A 122 6.75 11.41 3.72
C GLY A 122 6.38 10.71 2.41
N GLU A 123 7.08 9.66 2.03
CA GLU A 123 6.77 8.90 0.81
C GLU A 123 5.45 8.12 0.96
N LEU A 124 4.64 8.16 -0.08
CA LEU A 124 3.39 7.40 -0.16
C LEU A 124 3.64 6.07 -0.89
N TRP A 125 3.53 4.97 -0.17
CA TRP A 125 3.69 3.62 -0.68
C TRP A 125 2.35 2.97 -0.94
N ALA A 126 2.18 2.30 -2.08
CA ALA A 126 0.95 1.62 -2.45
C ALA A 126 1.21 0.23 -3.01
N GLY A 127 0.30 -0.72 -2.71
CA GLY A 127 0.15 -1.95 -3.46
C GLY A 127 -0.98 -1.78 -4.48
N ASP A 128 -0.68 -1.99 -5.75
CA ASP A 128 -1.66 -1.96 -6.84
C ASP A 128 -1.88 -3.35 -7.39
N VAL A 129 -3.12 -3.83 -7.28
CA VAL A 129 -3.47 -5.21 -7.68
C VAL A 129 -3.52 -5.30 -9.20
N GLY A 130 -2.68 -6.16 -9.73
CA GLY A 130 -2.59 -6.45 -11.16
C GLY A 130 -3.75 -7.28 -11.70
N GLU A 131 -3.67 -7.67 -12.96
CA GLU A 131 -4.74 -8.42 -13.62
C GLU A 131 -4.45 -9.91 -13.72
N ALA A 132 -3.37 -10.26 -14.45
CA ALA A 132 -3.09 -11.64 -14.79
C ALA A 132 -1.60 -11.99 -14.68
N GLU A 133 -0.73 -11.00 -14.72
CA GLU A 133 0.70 -11.23 -14.88
C GLU A 133 1.54 -10.64 -13.73
N ARG A 134 1.20 -9.44 -13.22
CA ARG A 134 2.05 -8.69 -12.30
C ARG A 134 1.27 -8.01 -11.19
N GLU A 135 1.79 -8.15 -9.98
CA GLU A 135 1.41 -7.37 -8.80
C GLU A 135 2.47 -6.30 -8.54
N GLU A 136 2.07 -5.10 -8.10
CA GLU A 136 2.96 -3.94 -8.05
C GLU A 136 3.09 -3.32 -6.66
N VAL A 137 4.31 -2.96 -6.29
CA VAL A 137 4.60 -2.01 -5.21
C VAL A 137 5.03 -0.70 -5.84
N ASN A 138 4.30 0.37 -5.57
CA ASN A 138 4.55 1.70 -6.09
C ASN A 138 4.91 2.70 -4.99
N VAL A 139 5.79 3.65 -5.29
CA VAL A 139 5.91 4.91 -4.54
C VAL A 139 5.19 5.98 -5.32
N ILE A 140 4.14 6.51 -4.71
CA ILE A 140 3.19 7.40 -5.37
C ILE A 140 3.67 8.85 -5.30
N GLU A 141 3.94 9.42 -6.45
CA GLU A 141 4.40 10.80 -6.61
C GLU A 141 3.35 11.66 -7.30
N LYS A 142 3.41 12.95 -7.02
CA LYS A 142 2.52 13.97 -7.56
C LYS A 142 2.51 13.98 -9.09
N GLY A 143 1.32 13.82 -9.69
CA GLY A 143 1.09 13.97 -11.13
C GLY A 143 1.56 12.80 -11.98
N ARG A 144 2.09 11.72 -11.37
CA ARG A 144 2.65 10.58 -12.10
C ARG A 144 1.57 9.64 -12.62
N ASN A 145 1.91 9.00 -13.76
CA ASN A 145 1.13 7.96 -14.43
C ASN A 145 1.79 6.59 -14.19
N TYR A 146 1.07 5.67 -13.55
CA TYR A 146 1.54 4.33 -13.20
C TYR A 146 1.26 3.27 -14.28
N GLY A 147 0.71 3.69 -15.42
CA GLY A 147 0.72 2.93 -16.66
C GLY A 147 -0.50 2.07 -16.94
N TRP A 148 -1.32 1.71 -15.94
CA TRP A 148 -2.52 0.92 -16.18
C TRP A 148 -3.49 1.68 -17.12
N ASN A 149 -4.04 1.10 -18.19
CA ASN A 149 -4.00 -0.31 -18.64
C ASN A 149 -3.02 -0.55 -19.80
N ARG A 150 -2.15 0.41 -20.12
CA ARG A 150 -1.10 0.27 -21.15
C ARG A 150 -0.01 -0.69 -20.68
N MET A 151 0.28 -0.67 -19.40
CA MET A 151 1.25 -1.53 -18.72
C MET A 151 0.56 -2.37 -17.65
N GLU A 152 1.14 -3.52 -17.32
CA GLU A 152 0.92 -4.28 -16.10
C GLU A 152 2.31 -4.57 -15.50
N GLY A 153 2.66 -3.87 -14.43
CA GLY A 153 4.06 -3.78 -14.01
C GLY A 153 4.93 -3.19 -15.12
N THR A 154 6.02 -3.87 -15.42
CA THR A 154 6.90 -3.53 -16.54
C THR A 154 6.50 -4.21 -17.86
N LEU A 155 5.42 -5.00 -17.87
CA LEU A 155 4.92 -5.69 -19.06
C LEU A 155 4.05 -4.77 -19.91
N CYS A 156 4.40 -4.65 -21.18
CA CYS A 156 3.62 -3.92 -22.16
C CYS A 156 2.37 -4.71 -22.57
N ARG A 157 1.19 -4.11 -22.43
CA ARG A 157 -0.10 -4.67 -22.84
C ARG A 157 -0.60 -4.08 -24.16
N ASP A 158 -0.15 -2.90 -24.54
CA ASP A 158 -0.57 -2.23 -25.76
C ASP A 158 0.35 -2.59 -26.94
N ALA A 159 -0.22 -3.25 -27.96
CA ALA A 159 0.49 -3.61 -29.18
C ALA A 159 1.01 -2.41 -30.00
N ALA A 160 0.49 -1.21 -29.75
CA ALA A 160 0.92 0.03 -30.41
C ALA A 160 2.19 0.65 -29.79
N GLY A 161 2.68 0.09 -28.69
CA GLY A 161 3.83 0.60 -27.94
C GLY A 161 3.41 1.19 -26.59
N CYS A 162 4.16 0.87 -25.56
CA CYS A 162 3.74 1.11 -24.19
C CYS A 162 4.41 2.29 -23.53
N ASP A 163 5.68 2.47 -23.73
CA ASP A 163 6.44 3.49 -23.00
C ASP A 163 6.78 4.65 -23.95
N ASP A 164 6.18 5.80 -23.67
CA ASP A 164 6.48 7.07 -24.31
C ASP A 164 7.39 7.96 -23.44
N GLY A 165 7.95 7.40 -22.35
CA GLY A 165 8.79 8.10 -21.38
C GLY A 165 8.01 8.88 -20.33
N GLU A 166 6.67 8.78 -20.33
CA GLU A 166 5.80 9.47 -19.35
C GLU A 166 5.31 8.53 -18.22
N LEU A 167 5.52 7.21 -18.36
CA LEU A 167 5.07 6.23 -17.39
C LEU A 167 6.09 6.07 -16.25
N THR A 168 5.56 5.81 -15.06
CA THR A 168 6.35 5.57 -13.85
C THR A 168 6.31 4.08 -13.53
N PRO A 169 7.44 3.35 -13.64
CA PRO A 169 7.46 1.93 -13.33
C PRO A 169 7.30 1.70 -11.83
N PRO A 170 6.82 0.50 -11.42
CA PRO A 170 6.77 0.11 -10.03
C PRO A 170 8.18 0.03 -9.43
N VAL A 171 8.29 0.24 -8.12
CA VAL A 171 9.52 0.02 -7.34
C VAL A 171 9.87 -1.45 -7.26
N PHE A 172 8.84 -2.30 -7.23
CA PHE A 172 8.96 -3.74 -7.22
C PHE A 172 7.71 -4.37 -7.82
N GLU A 173 7.88 -5.48 -8.52
CA GLU A 173 6.78 -6.29 -9.05
C GLU A 173 7.06 -7.78 -8.84
N TYR A 174 6.01 -8.59 -8.80
CA TYR A 174 6.12 -10.04 -8.78
C TYR A 174 5.03 -10.67 -9.67
N ASP A 175 5.32 -11.85 -10.19
CA ASP A 175 4.37 -12.58 -11.04
C ASP A 175 3.44 -13.49 -10.22
N HIS A 176 2.42 -14.02 -10.88
CA HIS A 176 1.40 -14.85 -10.26
C HIS A 176 1.87 -16.25 -9.84
N THR A 177 3.15 -16.60 -10.05
CA THR A 177 3.76 -17.79 -9.42
C THR A 177 4.12 -17.53 -7.96
N GLU A 178 4.32 -16.26 -7.59
CA GLU A 178 4.66 -15.84 -6.22
C GLU A 178 3.44 -15.44 -5.39
N GLY A 179 2.41 -14.86 -6.01
CA GLY A 179 1.18 -14.40 -5.37
C GLY A 179 0.19 -13.93 -6.43
N ALA A 180 -1.02 -13.53 -6.06
CA ALA A 180 -2.08 -13.23 -7.02
C ALA A 180 -2.94 -12.00 -6.68
N ALA A 181 -2.68 -11.32 -5.57
CA ALA A 181 -3.36 -10.09 -5.21
C ALA A 181 -2.61 -9.40 -4.05
N ILE A 182 -1.85 -8.38 -4.36
CA ILE A 182 -1.10 -7.60 -3.37
C ILE A 182 -2.05 -6.84 -2.45
N ASN A 183 -1.72 -6.82 -1.15
CA ASN A 183 -2.46 -6.00 -0.18
C ASN A 183 -1.84 -4.62 0.02
N GLY A 184 -0.57 -4.41 -0.31
CA GLY A 184 0.18 -3.26 0.16
C GLY A 184 0.49 -3.38 1.65
N GLY A 185 0.87 -2.29 2.30
CA GLY A 185 1.27 -2.33 3.70
C GLY A 185 1.85 -1.02 4.22
N TYR A 186 2.90 -1.12 5.06
CA TYR A 186 3.51 0.03 5.75
C TYR A 186 5.03 -0.05 5.81
N VAL A 187 5.70 1.08 5.80
CA VAL A 187 7.11 1.15 6.21
C VAL A 187 7.22 0.98 7.72
N TYR A 188 7.99 0.00 8.16
CA TYR A 188 8.15 -0.30 9.57
C TYR A 188 8.97 0.79 10.29
N ARG A 189 8.38 1.36 11.36
CA ARG A 189 8.99 2.39 12.20
C ARG A 189 8.87 2.07 13.69
N GLY A 190 8.44 0.84 14.03
CA GLY A 190 8.35 0.34 15.39
C GLY A 190 9.72 0.06 16.04
N HIS A 191 9.71 -0.30 17.31
CA HIS A 191 10.94 -0.55 18.08
C HIS A 191 11.20 -2.01 18.38
N ARG A 192 10.19 -2.88 18.22
CA ARG A 192 10.30 -4.31 18.59
C ARG A 192 11.18 -5.11 17.65
N GLN A 193 11.27 -4.68 16.37
CA GLN A 193 12.03 -5.35 15.34
C GLN A 193 13.06 -4.39 14.71
N PRO A 194 14.16 -4.05 15.38
CA PRO A 194 15.14 -3.07 14.88
C PRO A 194 15.68 -3.40 13.48
N ALA A 195 15.76 -4.68 13.14
CA ALA A 195 16.22 -5.13 11.81
C ALA A 195 15.23 -4.75 10.67
N LEU A 196 13.98 -4.46 11.01
CA LEU A 196 12.95 -4.05 10.05
C LEU A 196 12.82 -2.53 9.88
N GLN A 197 13.62 -1.73 10.62
CA GLN A 197 13.57 -0.27 10.48
C GLN A 197 13.77 0.17 9.02
N GLY A 198 12.81 0.93 8.48
CA GLY A 198 12.81 1.42 7.10
C GLY A 198 12.46 0.37 6.05
N VAL A 199 12.03 -0.81 6.45
CA VAL A 199 11.56 -1.87 5.54
C VAL A 199 10.07 -1.65 5.26
N TYR A 200 9.66 -1.61 4.00
CA TYR A 200 8.25 -1.67 3.62
C TYR A 200 7.74 -3.10 3.76
N LEU A 201 6.80 -3.32 4.66
CA LEU A 201 6.14 -4.60 4.86
C LEU A 201 4.87 -4.65 4.03
N PHE A 202 4.74 -5.66 3.20
CA PHE A 202 3.57 -5.88 2.36
C PHE A 202 3.22 -7.37 2.30
N GLY A 203 2.04 -7.69 1.82
CA GLY A 203 1.57 -9.06 1.74
C GLY A 203 0.72 -9.33 0.50
N ASP A 204 0.42 -10.60 0.32
CA ASP A 204 -0.43 -11.08 -0.76
C ASP A 204 -1.59 -11.91 -0.21
N PHE A 205 -2.79 -11.66 -0.73
CA PHE A 205 -4.02 -12.36 -0.33
C PHE A 205 -3.97 -13.84 -0.68
N GLY A 206 -3.57 -14.18 -1.91
CA GLY A 206 -3.62 -15.55 -2.42
C GLY A 206 -2.56 -16.44 -1.79
N SER A 207 -1.31 -16.01 -1.78
CA SER A 207 -0.18 -16.78 -1.28
C SER A 207 -0.01 -16.70 0.24
N ARG A 208 -0.62 -15.72 0.91
CA ARG A 208 -0.49 -15.44 2.36
C ARG A 208 0.93 -15.04 2.77
N LYS A 209 1.80 -14.75 1.82
CA LYS A 209 3.16 -14.32 2.09
C LYS A 209 3.18 -12.90 2.65
N VAL A 210 4.08 -12.66 3.58
CA VAL A 210 4.45 -11.34 4.07
C VAL A 210 5.89 -11.11 3.71
N TRP A 211 6.17 -10.06 2.95
CA TRP A 211 7.50 -9.67 2.53
C TRP A 211 7.93 -8.37 3.17
N GLY A 212 9.24 -8.20 3.23
CA GLY A 212 9.88 -6.93 3.53
C GLY A 212 10.71 -6.46 2.35
N LEU A 213 10.42 -5.25 1.85
CA LEU A 213 11.17 -4.59 0.79
C LEU A 213 12.07 -3.52 1.40
N ARG A 214 13.35 -3.56 1.06
CA ARG A 214 14.34 -2.55 1.41
C ARG A 214 14.94 -1.97 0.14
N ARG A 215 14.98 -0.65 0.01
CA ARG A 215 15.76 0.00 -1.02
C ARG A 215 17.24 -0.09 -0.65
N GLU A 216 18.05 -0.54 -1.58
CA GLU A 216 19.50 -0.58 -1.46
C GLU A 216 20.10 0.72 -2.02
N GLN A 217 21.12 1.24 -1.35
CA GLN A 217 21.84 2.42 -1.82
C GLN A 217 22.99 1.99 -2.75
N ASP A 218 22.64 1.24 -3.78
CA ASP A 218 23.60 0.75 -4.77
C ASP A 218 23.68 1.75 -5.93
N GLY A 219 24.90 2.09 -6.34
CA GLY A 219 25.26 2.83 -7.54
C GLY A 219 24.32 3.95 -8.00
N ASP A 220 23.21 3.62 -8.62
CA ASP A 220 22.16 4.55 -9.08
C ASP A 220 20.97 4.69 -8.13
N GLY A 221 20.96 3.95 -7.02
CA GLY A 221 19.91 4.00 -5.99
C GLY A 221 18.58 3.31 -6.36
N THR A 222 18.58 2.50 -7.42
CA THR A 222 17.37 1.79 -7.90
C THR A 222 17.23 0.37 -7.37
N GLY A 223 18.27 -0.18 -6.73
CA GLY A 223 18.28 -1.52 -6.19
C GLY A 223 17.25 -1.71 -5.08
N VAL A 224 16.54 -2.83 -5.12
CA VAL A 224 15.65 -3.26 -4.04
C VAL A 224 16.00 -4.69 -3.63
N ARG A 225 15.93 -4.94 -2.32
CA ARG A 225 16.00 -6.28 -1.75
C ARG A 225 14.65 -6.64 -1.15
N VAL A 226 14.13 -7.81 -1.50
CA VAL A 226 12.89 -8.34 -0.97
C VAL A 226 13.14 -9.67 -0.28
N ASP A 227 12.77 -9.76 0.98
CA ASP A 227 12.91 -10.95 1.81
C ASP A 227 11.51 -11.47 2.20
N LEU A 228 11.27 -12.78 2.09
CA LEU A 228 10.09 -13.41 2.68
C LEU A 228 10.26 -13.44 4.20
N LEU A 229 9.36 -12.80 4.92
CA LEU A 229 9.43 -12.67 6.38
C LEU A 229 8.56 -13.70 7.09
N ALA A 230 7.38 -13.98 6.56
CA ALA A 230 6.42 -14.89 7.18
C ALA A 230 5.39 -15.43 6.17
N LEU A 231 4.68 -16.49 6.59
CA LEU A 231 3.42 -16.92 6.00
C LEU A 231 2.31 -16.69 7.02
N ALA A 232 1.30 -15.92 6.64
CA ALA A 232 0.12 -15.74 7.48
C ALA A 232 -0.71 -17.05 7.55
N PRO A 233 -1.41 -17.31 8.65
CA PRO A 233 -2.20 -18.54 8.80
C PRO A 233 -3.43 -18.58 7.88
N ALA A 234 -3.93 -17.42 7.48
CA ALA A 234 -5.05 -17.26 6.54
C ALA A 234 -4.75 -16.12 5.55
N GLN A 235 -5.63 -15.96 4.56
CA GLN A 235 -5.50 -14.90 3.56
C GLN A 235 -5.42 -13.52 4.22
N ILE A 236 -4.44 -12.73 3.79
CA ILE A 236 -4.21 -11.37 4.28
C ILE A 236 -5.23 -10.45 3.62
N THR A 237 -5.96 -9.67 4.41
CA THR A 237 -6.92 -8.70 3.91
C THR A 237 -6.43 -7.26 4.04
N SER A 238 -5.58 -7.01 5.02
CA SER A 238 -5.10 -5.66 5.33
C SER A 238 -3.88 -5.71 6.25
N PHE A 239 -3.31 -4.54 6.43
CA PHE A 239 -2.33 -4.22 7.46
C PHE A 239 -2.85 -3.08 8.33
N GLY A 240 -2.33 -2.97 9.54
CA GLY A 240 -2.56 -1.86 10.45
C GLY A 240 -1.28 -1.45 11.14
N ARG A 241 -1.20 -0.20 11.57
CA ARG A 241 -0.08 0.35 12.34
C ARG A 241 -0.60 0.99 13.61
N ASP A 242 0.02 0.69 14.74
CA ASP A 242 -0.29 1.36 16.00
C ASP A 242 0.49 2.68 16.16
N ALA A 243 0.18 3.40 17.24
CA ALA A 243 0.82 4.67 17.57
C ALA A 243 2.33 4.55 17.88
N LEU A 244 2.84 3.34 18.12
CA LEU A 244 4.25 3.06 18.36
C LEU A 244 4.99 2.64 17.08
N GLY A 245 4.29 2.59 15.94
CA GLY A 245 4.83 2.20 14.64
C GLY A 245 4.94 0.69 14.44
N GLU A 246 4.35 -0.11 15.34
CA GLU A 246 4.29 -1.56 15.17
C GLU A 246 3.23 -1.94 14.14
N ILE A 247 3.55 -2.92 13.30
CA ILE A 247 2.69 -3.33 12.18
C ILE A 247 2.00 -4.64 12.51
N TYR A 248 0.72 -4.68 12.16
CA TYR A 248 -0.18 -5.81 12.33
C TYR A 248 -0.69 -6.29 10.98
N VAL A 249 -0.83 -7.60 10.85
CA VAL A 249 -1.41 -8.29 9.70
C VAL A 249 -2.83 -8.72 10.06
N LEU A 250 -3.79 -8.37 9.22
CA LEU A 250 -5.20 -8.73 9.39
C LEU A 250 -5.56 -9.81 8.37
N THR A 251 -6.25 -10.84 8.82
CA THR A 251 -6.63 -11.97 7.96
C THR A 251 -8.14 -12.08 7.78
N ILE A 252 -8.56 -12.78 6.72
CA ILE A 252 -9.98 -13.03 6.46
C ILE A 252 -10.65 -13.88 7.55
N ALA A 253 -9.85 -14.59 8.36
CA ALA A 253 -10.34 -15.34 9.51
C ALA A 253 -10.70 -14.45 10.72
N GLY A 254 -10.52 -13.11 10.59
CA GLY A 254 -10.77 -12.14 11.66
C GLY A 254 -9.64 -12.06 12.70
N GLU A 255 -8.47 -12.55 12.36
CA GLU A 255 -7.30 -12.51 13.25
C GLU A 255 -6.49 -11.24 13.01
N VAL A 256 -5.96 -10.68 14.09
CA VAL A 256 -4.97 -9.60 14.08
C VAL A 256 -3.67 -10.18 14.61
N GLN A 257 -2.65 -10.19 13.75
CA GLN A 257 -1.36 -10.80 14.04
C GLN A 257 -0.23 -9.79 13.93
N ARG A 258 0.87 -10.04 14.64
CA ARG A 258 2.08 -9.25 14.59
C ARG A 258 3.26 -10.13 14.24
N LEU A 259 4.21 -9.60 13.46
CA LEU A 259 5.47 -10.26 13.21
C LEU A 259 6.28 -10.33 14.52
N GLU A 260 6.62 -11.54 14.93
CA GLU A 260 7.52 -11.78 16.06
C GLU A 260 8.81 -12.40 15.53
N ARG A 261 9.93 -12.05 16.17
CA ARG A 261 11.19 -12.70 15.86
C ARG A 261 11.11 -14.14 16.38
N SER A 262 11.33 -15.13 15.52
CA SER A 262 11.52 -16.50 16.01
C SER A 262 12.68 -16.49 17.02
N PRO A 263 12.50 -17.09 18.21
CA PRO A 263 13.63 -17.29 19.10
C PRO A 263 14.71 -18.03 18.32
N PRO A 264 16.00 -17.70 18.54
CA PRO A 264 17.07 -18.44 17.90
C PRO A 264 16.85 -19.93 18.21
N THR A 265 16.83 -20.76 17.16
CA THR A 265 16.87 -22.21 17.32
C THR A 265 18.21 -22.54 17.94
N VAL A 266 18.27 -22.52 19.26
CA VAL A 266 19.41 -23.05 19.99
C VAL A 266 19.23 -24.56 19.87
N SER A 267 19.97 -25.19 18.96
CA SER A 267 20.17 -26.63 19.03
C SER A 267 20.70 -26.91 20.44
N PRO A 268 20.09 -27.82 21.21
CA PRO A 268 20.65 -28.15 22.50
C PRO A 268 22.11 -28.57 22.28
N PRO A 269 23.07 -28.08 23.12
CA PRO A 269 24.44 -28.41 22.93
C PRO A 269 24.61 -29.93 23.00
N GLU A 270 25.32 -30.48 22.05
CA GLU A 270 25.57 -31.94 21.97
C GLU A 270 26.44 -32.43 23.14
N ARG A 271 27.14 -31.51 23.80
CA ARG A 271 28.00 -31.79 24.94
C ARG A 271 27.73 -30.83 26.11
N LEU A 272 27.79 -31.36 27.32
CA LEU A 272 27.62 -30.55 28.54
C LEU A 272 28.67 -29.43 28.66
N SER A 273 29.86 -29.59 28.09
CA SER A 273 30.90 -28.56 28.03
C SER A 273 30.52 -27.34 27.17
N GLU A 274 29.58 -27.48 26.25
CA GLU A 274 29.13 -26.43 25.36
C GLU A 274 28.02 -25.56 25.99
N THR A 275 27.49 -25.98 27.13
CA THR A 275 26.44 -25.25 27.86
C THR A 275 26.93 -24.00 28.56
N GLY A 276 28.25 -23.85 28.73
CA GLY A 276 28.86 -22.80 29.56
C GLY A 276 28.61 -22.95 31.07
N ILE A 277 27.85 -23.97 31.51
CA ILE A 277 27.53 -24.21 32.91
C ILE A 277 28.76 -24.76 33.68
N PHE A 278 29.72 -25.36 32.96
CA PHE A 278 30.90 -26.01 33.51
C PHE A 278 32.20 -25.43 32.94
N ALA A 279 32.23 -24.11 32.74
CA ALA A 279 33.39 -23.43 32.14
C ALA A 279 34.71 -23.61 32.93
N ASP A 280 34.64 -24.02 34.20
CA ASP A 280 35.79 -24.14 35.12
C ASP A 280 35.91 -25.53 35.77
N LEU A 281 35.61 -26.61 35.07
CA LEU A 281 35.99 -27.93 35.57
C LEU A 281 37.51 -28.05 35.51
N PRO A 282 38.24 -28.22 36.68
CA PRO A 282 39.67 -28.45 36.66
C PRO A 282 39.93 -29.78 35.96
N THR A 283 40.85 -29.76 34.98
CA THR A 283 41.40 -30.98 34.40
C THR A 283 42.04 -31.76 35.55
N GLN A 284 41.43 -32.86 35.93
CA GLN A 284 42.13 -33.85 36.75
C GLN A 284 43.18 -34.52 35.86
N GLU A 285 44.47 -34.28 36.18
CA GLU A 285 45.57 -35.11 35.71
C GLU A 285 45.51 -36.52 36.33
#